data_3a26c964ad33c874aec3e6d322b158a0
#
_entry.id   3a26c964ad33c874aec3e6d322b158a0
#
_cell.length_a   1.000
_cell.length_b   1.000
_cell.length_c   1.000
_cell.angle_alpha   90.00
_cell.angle_beta   90.00
_cell.angle_gamma   90.00
#
_symmetry.space_group_name_H-M   'P 1'
#
loop_
_entity.id
_entity.type
_entity.pdbx_description
1 polymer ?
#
loop_
_entity_poly.entity_id
_entity_poly.type
_entity_poly.pdbx_seq_one_letter_code
_entity_poly.pdbx_strand_id
1 'polypeptide(L)'
;TDQSDDPNTGTANDATVVSITPSPAMEVTKTVAVVENGDGFLGIGDTVKYTIAIQNQGNVPLTSIVITDTFTDIASNTMTLTTTPTFDFADLGSSQGSIAPGEKAYYNATFLVDQVSIDAGGLHNQVSVTATSTGGTVSDTSDDGIDNDGNTTDDVTVLLIDPNPVLLVTKTATVSDSGGDGANLGDVITYMIRVENKGNVTLNSLSISDTLKDGNDQLLSLTSGPTAITTSATGIIQK
;
A
#
# COMPACT_ATOMS: atom_id res chain seq x y z
N THR A 1 -42.77 1.68 58.62
CA THR A 1 -41.70 1.62 57.65
C THR A 1 -41.62 2.98 56.98
N ASP A 2 -40.50 3.64 57.15
CA ASP A 2 -40.20 4.90 56.49
C ASP A 2 -39.52 4.64 55.17
N GLN A 3 -39.78 5.43 54.12
CA GLN A 3 -39.11 5.35 52.80
C GLN A 3 -38.12 6.50 52.73
N SER A 4 -37.04 6.27 51.94
CA SER A 4 -36.07 7.33 51.69
C SER A 4 -36.70 8.46 50.87
N ASP A 5 -36.26 9.67 51.15
CA ASP A 5 -36.72 10.91 50.53
C ASP A 5 -35.55 11.58 49.83
N ASP A 6 -35.76 12.18 48.63
CA ASP A 6 -34.78 13.02 48.00
C ASP A 6 -34.85 14.43 48.60
N PRO A 7 -33.83 14.86 49.36
CA PRO A 7 -33.88 16.15 50.07
C PRO A 7 -33.87 17.36 49.11
N ASN A 8 -33.65 17.15 47.80
CA ASN A 8 -33.63 18.22 46.81
C ASN A 8 -34.95 18.43 46.07
N THR A 9 -35.97 17.62 46.37
CA THR A 9 -37.33 17.77 45.82
C THR A 9 -38.33 18.14 46.90
N GLY A 10 -39.52 18.60 46.52
CA GLY A 10 -40.61 18.91 47.48
C GLY A 10 -41.60 17.76 47.62
N THR A 11 -41.32 16.58 47.09
CA THR A 11 -42.20 15.41 47.09
C THR A 11 -41.74 14.43 48.17
N ALA A 12 -42.53 14.11 49.14
CA ALA A 12 -42.15 13.19 50.23
C ALA A 12 -42.07 11.74 49.72
N ASN A 13 -41.06 10.97 50.18
CA ASN A 13 -40.83 9.58 49.92
C ASN A 13 -40.52 9.30 48.41
N ASP A 14 -39.91 10.23 47.72
CA ASP A 14 -39.50 10.06 46.33
C ASP A 14 -38.08 9.50 46.20
N ALA A 15 -37.80 8.95 45.03
CA ALA A 15 -36.48 8.35 44.74
C ALA A 15 -35.44 9.43 44.43
N THR A 16 -34.24 9.31 45.01
CA THR A 16 -33.08 10.09 44.59
C THR A 16 -32.69 9.69 43.18
N VAL A 17 -32.68 10.63 42.22
CA VAL A 17 -32.39 10.41 40.82
C VAL A 17 -31.03 11.02 40.47
N VAL A 18 -30.18 10.20 39.90
CA VAL A 18 -28.93 10.65 39.29
C VAL A 18 -29.04 10.49 37.77
N SER A 19 -28.96 11.59 37.06
CA SER A 19 -28.95 11.56 35.58
C SER A 19 -27.50 11.43 35.05
N ILE A 20 -27.25 10.43 34.21
CA ILE A 20 -26.00 10.27 33.51
C ILE A 20 -26.23 10.69 32.05
N THR A 21 -25.53 11.73 31.62
CA THR A 21 -25.62 12.21 30.23
C THR A 21 -24.77 11.34 29.32
N PRO A 22 -25.33 10.76 28.27
CA PRO A 22 -24.55 10.08 27.24
C PRO A 22 -23.54 11.03 26.59
N SER A 23 -22.29 10.60 26.48
CA SER A 23 -21.19 11.33 25.84
C SER A 23 -20.43 10.36 24.94
N PRO A 24 -20.94 10.11 23.73
CA PRO A 24 -20.23 9.25 22.78
C PRO A 24 -18.98 9.95 22.25
N ALA A 25 -17.89 9.21 22.14
CA ALA A 25 -16.64 9.66 21.56
C ALA A 25 -15.89 8.45 20.96
N MET A 26 -15.17 8.68 19.89
CA MET A 26 -14.43 7.65 19.16
C MET A 26 -13.07 8.19 18.75
N GLU A 27 -12.07 7.33 18.72
CA GLU A 27 -10.74 7.57 18.17
C GLU A 27 -10.41 6.44 17.24
N VAL A 28 -9.89 6.75 16.04
CA VAL A 28 -9.51 5.79 15.01
C VAL A 28 -8.04 5.95 14.68
N THR A 29 -7.27 4.85 14.79
CA THR A 29 -5.89 4.80 14.31
C THR A 29 -5.76 3.75 13.22
N LYS A 30 -4.91 4.01 12.22
CA LYS A 30 -4.61 3.06 11.14
C LYS A 30 -3.11 2.96 10.96
N THR A 31 -2.59 1.77 11.08
CA THR A 31 -1.16 1.49 10.94
C THR A 31 -0.89 0.57 9.75
N VAL A 32 0.33 0.60 9.24
CA VAL A 32 0.77 -0.22 8.11
C VAL A 32 1.94 -1.11 8.50
N ALA A 33 1.94 -2.34 7.99
CA ALA A 33 3.04 -3.27 8.07
C ALA A 33 3.21 -4.01 6.74
N VAL A 34 4.44 -4.39 6.40
CA VAL A 34 4.74 -5.19 5.22
C VAL A 34 5.04 -6.63 5.63
N VAL A 35 4.43 -7.57 4.93
CA VAL A 35 4.74 -9.00 5.00
C VAL A 35 5.45 -9.36 3.70
N GLU A 36 6.79 -9.47 3.78
CA GLU A 36 7.64 -9.80 2.64
C GLU A 36 7.48 -11.26 2.22
N ASN A 37 7.59 -11.50 0.92
CA ASN A 37 7.55 -12.84 0.31
C ASN A 37 8.84 -13.66 0.53
N GLY A 38 9.87 -13.07 1.16
CA GLY A 38 11.13 -13.71 1.54
C GLY A 38 12.32 -13.37 0.65
N ASP A 39 12.19 -12.39 -0.26
CA ASP A 39 13.30 -11.93 -1.10
C ASP A 39 14.13 -10.79 -0.45
N GLY A 40 13.67 -10.24 0.68
CA GLY A 40 14.36 -9.23 1.49
C GLY A 40 14.20 -7.80 0.99
N PHE A 41 13.27 -7.54 0.06
CA PHE A 41 12.99 -6.23 -0.50
C PHE A 41 11.49 -6.02 -0.64
N LEU A 42 11.02 -4.82 -0.32
CA LEU A 42 9.63 -4.45 -0.62
C LEU A 42 9.43 -4.39 -2.14
N GLY A 43 8.64 -5.31 -2.68
CA GLY A 43 8.46 -5.52 -4.11
C GLY A 43 7.17 -6.21 -4.51
N ILE A 44 7.07 -6.58 -5.79
CA ILE A 44 5.91 -7.29 -6.34
C ILE A 44 5.69 -8.61 -5.59
N GLY A 45 4.46 -8.82 -5.16
CA GLY A 45 4.05 -10.04 -4.46
C GLY A 45 4.12 -9.96 -2.94
N ASP A 46 4.67 -8.88 -2.39
CA ASP A 46 4.58 -8.61 -0.97
C ASP A 46 3.17 -8.20 -0.56
N THR A 47 2.84 -8.43 0.68
CA THR A 47 1.54 -8.06 1.22
C THR A 47 1.68 -6.87 2.17
N VAL A 48 1.02 -5.78 1.84
CA VAL A 48 0.81 -4.66 2.76
C VAL A 48 -0.41 -4.98 3.61
N LYS A 49 -0.22 -4.98 4.92
CA LYS A 49 -1.29 -5.18 5.91
C LYS A 49 -1.57 -3.86 6.62
N TYR A 50 -2.81 -3.40 6.55
CA TYR A 50 -3.32 -2.29 7.34
C TYR A 50 -4.09 -2.84 8.54
N THR A 51 -3.81 -2.27 9.73
CA THR A 51 -4.57 -2.54 10.95
C THR A 51 -5.27 -1.27 11.39
N ILE A 52 -6.58 -1.33 11.49
CA ILE A 52 -7.44 -0.22 11.92
C ILE A 52 -7.88 -0.54 13.35
N ALA A 53 -7.61 0.37 14.29
CA ALA A 53 -8.07 0.27 15.66
C ALA A 53 -9.10 1.37 15.93
N ILE A 54 -10.29 1.00 16.36
CA ILE A 54 -11.39 1.91 16.69
C ILE A 54 -11.58 1.85 18.21
N GLN A 55 -11.26 2.93 18.90
CA GLN A 55 -11.42 3.03 20.35
C GLN A 55 -12.69 3.80 20.73
N ASN A 56 -13.51 3.23 21.57
CA ASN A 56 -14.62 3.96 22.22
C ASN A 56 -14.09 4.74 23.41
N GLN A 57 -13.91 6.05 23.24
CA GLN A 57 -13.48 6.97 24.30
C GLN A 57 -14.67 7.57 25.09
N GLY A 58 -15.89 7.23 24.68
CA GLY A 58 -17.12 7.71 25.32
C GLY A 58 -17.54 6.86 26.52
N ASN A 59 -18.69 7.24 27.10
CA ASN A 59 -19.30 6.54 28.23
C ASN A 59 -20.50 5.65 27.85
N VAL A 60 -20.79 5.51 26.55
CA VAL A 60 -21.89 4.71 26.00
C VAL A 60 -21.38 3.77 24.88
N PRO A 61 -22.01 2.60 24.70
CA PRO A 61 -21.62 1.70 23.62
C PRO A 61 -21.79 2.35 22.25
N LEU A 62 -20.83 2.08 21.36
CA LEU A 62 -20.90 2.38 19.93
C LEU A 62 -21.43 1.16 19.19
N THR A 63 -22.34 1.37 18.24
CA THR A 63 -22.98 0.34 17.44
C THR A 63 -23.08 0.76 15.97
N SER A 64 -23.45 -0.17 15.08
CA SER A 64 -23.62 0.13 13.65
C SER A 64 -22.38 0.78 13.04
N ILE A 65 -21.20 0.21 13.31
CA ILE A 65 -19.92 0.73 12.87
C ILE A 65 -19.82 0.57 11.36
N VAL A 66 -19.56 1.67 10.64
CA VAL A 66 -19.33 1.72 9.21
C VAL A 66 -17.94 2.29 8.97
N ILE A 67 -17.12 1.55 8.22
CA ILE A 67 -15.76 1.94 7.82
C ILE A 67 -15.77 2.25 6.33
N THR A 68 -15.35 3.45 5.95
CA THR A 68 -15.14 3.87 4.57
C THR A 68 -13.65 4.06 4.34
N ASP A 69 -13.07 3.27 3.44
CA ASP A 69 -11.63 3.28 3.14
C ASP A 69 -11.35 4.11 1.89
N THR A 70 -10.34 4.98 1.97
CA THR A 70 -9.79 5.74 0.85
C THR A 70 -8.36 5.29 0.62
N PHE A 71 -8.15 4.55 -0.48
CA PHE A 71 -6.86 3.96 -0.82
C PHE A 71 -6.37 4.46 -2.18
N THR A 72 -5.17 5.05 -2.19
CA THR A 72 -4.54 5.63 -3.39
C THR A 72 -3.05 5.30 -3.43
N ASP A 73 -2.41 5.49 -4.59
CA ASP A 73 -0.97 5.65 -4.65
C ASP A 73 -0.56 7.07 -4.16
N ILE A 74 0.75 7.33 -4.02
CA ILE A 74 1.24 8.65 -3.58
C ILE A 74 1.01 9.75 -4.63
N ALA A 75 0.69 9.41 -5.88
CA ALA A 75 0.28 10.33 -6.93
C ALA A 75 -1.24 10.62 -6.93
N SER A 76 -1.96 10.11 -5.91
CA SER A 76 -3.41 10.27 -5.72
C SER A 76 -4.28 9.53 -6.75
N ASN A 77 -3.76 8.53 -7.44
CA ASN A 77 -4.58 7.64 -8.26
C ASN A 77 -5.27 6.60 -7.36
N THR A 78 -6.57 6.41 -7.58
CA THR A 78 -7.34 5.41 -6.79
C THR A 78 -6.81 4.01 -7.01
N MET A 79 -6.57 3.31 -5.90
CA MET A 79 -6.15 1.91 -5.84
C MET A 79 -7.25 1.03 -5.25
N THR A 80 -7.13 -0.28 -5.39
CA THR A 80 -8.11 -1.24 -4.85
C THR A 80 -7.41 -2.19 -3.88
N LEU A 81 -7.90 -2.26 -2.65
CA LEU A 81 -7.42 -3.23 -1.66
C LEU A 81 -7.67 -4.67 -2.12
N THR A 82 -6.76 -5.58 -1.81
CA THR A 82 -6.96 -7.03 -2.03
C THR A 82 -8.03 -7.59 -1.11
N THR A 83 -8.04 -7.14 0.16
CA THR A 83 -9.13 -7.36 1.11
C THR A 83 -9.54 -6.05 1.74
N THR A 84 -10.83 -5.76 1.74
CA THR A 84 -11.40 -4.60 2.43
C THR A 84 -11.36 -4.80 3.96
N PRO A 85 -11.52 -3.73 4.78
CA PRO A 85 -11.51 -3.85 6.23
C PRO A 85 -12.47 -4.92 6.74
N THR A 86 -11.93 -5.92 7.45
CA THR A 86 -12.68 -7.02 8.08
C THR A 86 -12.39 -7.05 9.57
N PHE A 87 -13.43 -7.29 10.39
CA PHE A 87 -13.30 -7.41 11.82
C PHE A 87 -12.36 -8.57 12.19
N ASP A 88 -11.45 -8.31 13.12
CA ASP A 88 -10.53 -9.30 13.68
C ASP A 88 -10.96 -9.67 15.10
N PHE A 89 -10.86 -8.72 16.04
CA PHE A 89 -11.30 -8.91 17.41
C PHE A 89 -11.58 -7.57 18.11
N ALA A 90 -12.15 -7.65 19.31
CA ALA A 90 -12.24 -6.53 20.26
C ALA A 90 -11.61 -6.95 21.59
N ASP A 91 -10.82 -6.05 22.21
CA ASP A 91 -9.96 -6.37 23.35
C ASP A 91 -10.73 -6.67 24.66
N LEU A 92 -11.98 -6.21 24.79
CA LEU A 92 -12.88 -6.58 25.89
C LEU A 92 -13.93 -7.61 25.49
N GLY A 93 -13.90 -8.10 24.24
CA GLY A 93 -14.69 -9.22 23.79
C GLY A 93 -16.03 -8.88 23.15
N SER A 94 -16.29 -7.63 22.78
CA SER A 94 -17.47 -7.27 21.98
C SER A 94 -17.45 -7.94 20.62
N SER A 95 -18.62 -8.28 20.11
CA SER A 95 -18.78 -8.82 18.77
C SER A 95 -18.69 -7.72 17.70
N GLN A 96 -18.44 -8.13 16.46
CA GLN A 96 -18.41 -7.23 15.31
C GLN A 96 -19.61 -6.26 15.30
N GLY A 97 -19.30 -4.98 15.08
CA GLY A 97 -20.32 -3.92 14.98
C GLY A 97 -20.75 -3.30 16.30
N SER A 98 -20.13 -3.70 17.42
CA SER A 98 -20.35 -3.10 18.75
C SER A 98 -19.01 -2.87 19.45
N ILE A 99 -18.86 -1.75 20.18
CA ILE A 99 -17.67 -1.43 20.99
C ILE A 99 -18.15 -0.86 22.33
N ALA A 100 -17.82 -1.55 23.43
CA ALA A 100 -18.14 -1.10 24.78
C ALA A 100 -17.32 0.15 25.16
N PRO A 101 -17.74 0.95 26.16
CA PRO A 101 -16.95 2.06 26.66
C PRO A 101 -15.53 1.63 27.11
N GLY A 102 -14.50 2.32 26.60
CA GLY A 102 -13.09 2.04 26.86
C GLY A 102 -12.47 0.93 26.02
N GLU A 103 -13.27 0.19 25.23
CA GLU A 103 -12.83 -0.92 24.38
C GLU A 103 -12.23 -0.46 23.07
N LYS A 104 -11.31 -1.28 22.50
CA LYS A 104 -10.81 -1.17 21.14
C LYS A 104 -11.24 -2.37 20.29
N ALA A 105 -11.79 -2.08 19.12
CA ALA A 105 -12.06 -3.07 18.07
C ALA A 105 -11.03 -2.95 16.94
N TYR A 106 -10.54 -4.09 16.46
CA TYR A 106 -9.51 -4.18 15.43
C TYR A 106 -10.06 -4.76 14.14
N TYR A 107 -9.67 -4.13 13.03
CA TYR A 107 -10.00 -4.54 11.67
C TYR A 107 -8.73 -4.62 10.85
N ASN A 108 -8.66 -5.59 9.92
CA ASN A 108 -7.53 -5.74 9.02
C ASN A 108 -7.98 -5.56 7.57
N ALA A 109 -7.11 -4.93 6.78
CA ALA A 109 -7.21 -4.85 5.33
C ALA A 109 -5.86 -5.19 4.70
N THR A 110 -5.84 -5.68 3.46
CA THR A 110 -4.58 -6.03 2.79
C THR A 110 -4.54 -5.51 1.36
N PHE A 111 -3.32 -5.28 0.89
CA PHE A 111 -3.02 -5.00 -0.52
C PHE A 111 -1.83 -5.85 -0.95
N LEU A 112 -1.94 -6.52 -2.10
CA LEU A 112 -0.83 -7.21 -2.73
C LEU A 112 -0.08 -6.21 -3.61
N VAL A 113 1.21 -5.97 -3.28
CA VAL A 113 2.04 -4.99 -4.00
C VAL A 113 2.14 -5.36 -5.48
N ASP A 114 1.83 -4.40 -6.33
CA ASP A 114 1.87 -4.51 -7.79
C ASP A 114 2.85 -3.49 -8.40
N GLN A 115 3.07 -3.59 -9.71
CA GLN A 115 3.99 -2.69 -10.41
C GLN A 115 3.52 -1.23 -10.40
N VAL A 116 2.21 -0.99 -10.36
CA VAL A 116 1.64 0.37 -10.36
C VAL A 116 2.02 1.11 -9.08
N SER A 117 1.87 0.46 -7.93
CA SER A 117 2.23 1.01 -6.62
C SER A 117 3.74 1.29 -6.49
N ILE A 118 4.58 0.41 -7.08
CA ILE A 118 6.04 0.60 -7.10
C ILE A 118 6.43 1.76 -8.02
N ASP A 119 5.89 1.82 -9.22
CA ASP A 119 6.18 2.89 -10.18
C ASP A 119 5.70 4.26 -9.68
N ALA A 120 4.64 4.29 -8.87
CA ALA A 120 4.17 5.50 -8.19
C ALA A 120 5.07 5.91 -7.01
N GLY A 121 5.86 4.97 -6.43
CA GLY A 121 6.75 5.21 -5.29
C GLY A 121 6.10 5.03 -3.93
N GLY A 122 4.88 4.48 -3.84
CA GLY A 122 4.22 4.19 -2.56
C GLY A 122 2.71 4.34 -2.55
N LEU A 123 2.15 4.23 -1.35
CA LEU A 123 0.72 4.12 -1.09
C LEU A 123 0.29 5.09 0.01
N HIS A 124 -0.91 5.63 -0.12
CA HIS A 124 -1.66 6.37 0.89
C HIS A 124 -2.93 5.61 1.24
N ASN A 125 -3.21 5.49 2.54
CA ASN A 125 -4.46 4.87 2.98
C ASN A 125 -5.03 5.55 4.21
N GLN A 126 -6.32 5.90 4.19
CA GLN A 126 -7.04 6.53 5.29
C GLN A 126 -8.45 5.96 5.39
N VAL A 127 -8.99 5.85 6.59
CA VAL A 127 -10.37 5.45 6.79
C VAL A 127 -11.16 6.53 7.52
N SER A 128 -12.42 6.70 7.14
CA SER A 128 -13.40 7.41 7.94
C SER A 128 -14.36 6.39 8.57
N VAL A 129 -14.62 6.52 9.85
CA VAL A 129 -15.49 5.63 10.61
C VAL A 129 -16.67 6.41 11.18
N THR A 130 -17.88 5.83 11.08
CA THR A 130 -19.07 6.34 11.73
C THR A 130 -19.67 5.26 12.62
N ALA A 131 -20.24 5.67 13.75
CA ALA A 131 -20.95 4.78 14.66
C ALA A 131 -22.14 5.48 15.30
N THR A 132 -23.13 4.70 15.76
CA THR A 132 -24.31 5.21 16.48
C THR A 132 -24.26 4.83 17.94
N SER A 133 -24.86 5.65 18.80
CA SER A 133 -25.02 5.40 20.23
C SER A 133 -26.30 6.04 20.76
N THR A 134 -26.60 5.84 22.03
CA THR A 134 -27.73 6.52 22.73
C THR A 134 -27.56 8.03 22.76
N GLY A 135 -26.36 8.57 22.64
CA GLY A 135 -26.07 10.01 22.63
C GLY A 135 -26.03 10.62 21.22
N GLY A 136 -26.25 9.83 20.17
CA GLY A 136 -26.20 10.26 18.76
C GLY A 136 -25.15 9.53 17.93
N THR A 137 -24.90 10.04 16.75
CA THR A 137 -23.87 9.53 15.84
C THR A 137 -22.53 10.21 16.11
N VAL A 138 -21.45 9.45 16.07
CA VAL A 138 -20.08 9.95 16.12
C VAL A 138 -19.34 9.51 14.86
N SER A 139 -18.35 10.29 14.47
CA SER A 139 -17.46 9.97 13.35
C SER A 139 -16.05 10.40 13.68
N ASP A 140 -15.09 9.69 13.08
CA ASP A 140 -13.69 10.02 13.18
C ASP A 140 -12.96 9.58 11.91
N THR A 141 -11.81 10.22 11.60
CA THR A 141 -10.93 9.89 10.47
C THR A 141 -9.63 9.35 11.07
N SER A 142 -9.09 8.31 10.47
CA SER A 142 -7.92 7.67 11.05
C SER A 142 -6.67 8.56 11.05
N ASP A 143 -5.98 8.50 12.16
CA ASP A 143 -4.61 8.92 12.40
C ASP A 143 -3.65 7.76 12.09
N ASP A 144 -2.40 8.01 11.67
CA ASP A 144 -1.42 6.96 11.38
C ASP A 144 -0.72 6.39 12.63
N GLY A 145 -0.96 7.00 13.79
CA GLY A 145 -0.40 6.61 15.08
C GLY A 145 1.03 7.10 15.30
N ILE A 146 1.49 8.10 14.54
CA ILE A 146 2.86 8.67 14.61
C ILE A 146 2.82 10.15 14.98
N ASP A 147 2.61 10.48 16.24
CA ASP A 147 2.49 11.86 16.73
C ASP A 147 3.77 12.72 16.60
N ASN A 148 4.92 12.13 16.32
CA ASN A 148 6.21 12.84 16.31
C ASN A 148 6.64 13.33 14.93
N ASP A 149 5.85 13.16 13.91
CA ASP A 149 6.09 13.64 12.55
C ASP A 149 5.58 15.09 12.33
N GLY A 150 4.83 15.63 13.30
CA GLY A 150 4.31 17.00 13.30
C GLY A 150 2.80 17.10 13.05
N ASN A 151 2.14 16.00 12.82
CA ASN A 151 0.69 15.83 12.85
C ASN A 151 0.29 14.90 14.00
N THR A 152 -0.83 15.11 14.63
CA THR A 152 -1.32 14.34 15.78
C THR A 152 -2.79 13.94 15.65
N THR A 153 -3.41 14.25 14.52
CA THR A 153 -4.82 13.99 14.26
C THR A 153 -5.11 13.86 12.77
N ASP A 154 -5.91 12.88 12.42
CA ASP A 154 -6.53 12.71 11.09
C ASP A 154 -5.55 12.64 9.90
N ASP A 155 -4.33 12.17 10.10
CA ASP A 155 -3.36 12.06 9.01
C ASP A 155 -3.42 10.71 8.29
N VAL A 156 -2.93 10.75 7.03
CA VAL A 156 -2.96 9.58 6.16
C VAL A 156 -1.83 8.61 6.49
N THR A 157 -2.14 7.32 6.57
CA THR A 157 -1.13 6.28 6.69
C THR A 157 -0.36 6.13 5.37
N VAL A 158 0.95 6.39 5.40
CA VAL A 158 1.83 6.39 4.23
C VAL A 158 2.76 5.17 4.24
N LEU A 159 2.87 4.49 3.10
CA LEU A 159 3.92 3.50 2.84
C LEU A 159 4.72 3.94 1.63
N LEU A 160 5.99 4.32 1.83
CA LEU A 160 6.90 4.64 0.73
C LEU A 160 7.53 3.37 0.17
N ILE A 161 7.68 3.32 -1.16
CA ILE A 161 8.38 2.26 -1.90
C ILE A 161 9.49 2.94 -2.70
N ASP A 162 10.74 2.69 -2.32
CA ASP A 162 11.89 3.33 -2.96
C ASP A 162 12.08 2.84 -4.40
N PRO A 163 12.02 3.73 -5.42
CA PRO A 163 12.30 3.37 -6.79
C PRO A 163 13.78 3.02 -6.98
N ASN A 164 14.06 1.86 -7.57
CA ASN A 164 15.42 1.40 -7.87
C ASN A 164 15.52 1.00 -9.35
N PRO A 165 15.74 1.96 -10.29
CA PRO A 165 15.92 1.65 -11.68
C PRO A 165 17.32 1.06 -11.93
N VAL A 166 17.40 -0.17 -12.43
CA VAL A 166 18.66 -0.85 -12.78
C VAL A 166 18.54 -1.54 -14.14
N LEU A 167 19.42 -1.18 -15.06
CA LEU A 167 19.49 -1.76 -16.40
C LEU A 167 20.75 -2.63 -16.55
N LEU A 168 20.59 -3.88 -17.01
CA LEU A 168 21.70 -4.75 -17.40
C LEU A 168 21.68 -4.93 -18.92
N VAL A 169 22.80 -4.63 -19.57
CA VAL A 169 22.97 -4.85 -21.01
C VAL A 169 24.10 -5.83 -21.24
N THR A 170 23.84 -6.89 -22.03
CA THR A 170 24.85 -7.86 -22.49
C THR A 170 24.85 -7.93 -23.99
N LYS A 171 26.04 -8.07 -24.61
CA LYS A 171 26.20 -8.24 -26.06
C LYS A 171 27.04 -9.46 -26.32
N THR A 172 26.54 -10.34 -27.16
CA THR A 172 27.24 -11.55 -27.63
C THR A 172 27.35 -11.52 -29.13
N ALA A 173 28.34 -12.25 -29.68
CA ALA A 173 28.54 -12.40 -31.14
C ALA A 173 28.60 -13.88 -31.50
N THR A 174 28.03 -14.24 -32.64
CA THR A 174 28.16 -15.55 -33.28
C THR A 174 28.57 -15.37 -34.74
N VAL A 175 29.42 -16.24 -35.25
CA VAL A 175 29.81 -16.28 -36.64
C VAL A 175 29.08 -17.43 -37.31
N SER A 176 28.44 -17.17 -38.45
CA SER A 176 27.90 -18.20 -39.33
C SER A 176 28.97 -18.55 -40.40
N ASP A 177 29.76 -19.56 -40.10
CA ASP A 177 30.79 -20.08 -40.98
C ASP A 177 30.16 -20.95 -42.08
N SER A 178 30.01 -20.41 -43.26
CA SER A 178 29.36 -21.08 -44.39
C SER A 178 30.27 -22.10 -45.09
N GLY A 179 31.59 -22.03 -44.87
CA GLY A 179 32.60 -22.91 -45.51
C GLY A 179 33.08 -24.04 -44.60
N GLY A 180 32.91 -23.93 -43.26
CA GLY A 180 33.47 -24.87 -42.27
C GLY A 180 34.99 -24.76 -42.13
N ASP A 181 35.58 -23.64 -42.53
CA ASP A 181 37.01 -23.37 -42.58
C ASP A 181 37.46 -22.23 -41.64
N GLY A 182 36.57 -21.80 -40.75
CA GLY A 182 36.74 -20.71 -39.79
C GLY A 182 36.19 -19.39 -40.31
N ALA A 183 36.23 -18.33 -39.47
CA ALA A 183 35.69 -17.02 -39.82
C ALA A 183 36.43 -16.38 -41.00
N ASN A 184 35.78 -16.25 -42.15
CA ASN A 184 36.33 -15.79 -43.41
C ASN A 184 35.51 -14.70 -44.07
N LEU A 185 36.05 -14.18 -45.19
CA LEU A 185 35.35 -13.22 -46.04
C LEU A 185 34.05 -13.83 -46.59
N GLY A 186 32.93 -13.20 -46.31
CA GLY A 186 31.60 -13.65 -46.72
C GLY A 186 30.76 -14.27 -45.58
N ASP A 187 31.38 -14.60 -44.46
CA ASP A 187 30.67 -15.06 -43.28
C ASP A 187 29.90 -13.93 -42.60
N VAL A 188 28.82 -14.29 -41.94
CA VAL A 188 27.95 -13.33 -41.23
C VAL A 188 28.23 -13.37 -39.74
N ILE A 189 28.55 -12.22 -39.17
CA ILE A 189 28.62 -12.02 -37.73
C ILE A 189 27.28 -11.49 -37.26
N THR A 190 26.63 -12.24 -36.38
CA THR A 190 25.38 -11.84 -35.75
C THR A 190 25.65 -11.42 -34.29
N TYR A 191 25.27 -10.19 -33.95
CA TYR A 191 25.32 -9.69 -32.58
C TYR A 191 23.93 -9.81 -31.94
N MET A 192 23.89 -10.34 -30.75
CA MET A 192 22.69 -10.33 -29.88
C MET A 192 22.93 -9.38 -28.72
N ILE A 193 22.06 -8.38 -28.58
CA ILE A 193 22.02 -7.44 -27.45
C ILE A 193 20.84 -7.85 -26.60
N ARG A 194 21.11 -8.23 -25.36
CA ARG A 194 20.10 -8.53 -24.36
C ARG A 194 20.05 -7.38 -23.35
N VAL A 195 18.87 -6.84 -23.15
CA VAL A 195 18.60 -5.77 -22.18
C VAL A 195 17.65 -6.31 -21.14
N GLU A 196 18.01 -6.19 -19.88
CA GLU A 196 17.20 -6.66 -18.73
C GLU A 196 16.99 -5.54 -17.74
N ASN A 197 15.76 -5.40 -17.26
CA ASN A 197 15.46 -4.61 -16.09
C ASN A 197 15.79 -5.43 -14.82
N LYS A 198 16.77 -5.00 -14.07
CA LYS A 198 17.19 -5.60 -12.80
C LYS A 198 16.72 -4.78 -11.59
N GLY A 199 16.07 -3.66 -11.86
CA GLY A 199 15.47 -2.81 -10.84
C GLY A 199 14.06 -3.26 -10.45
N ASN A 200 13.35 -2.40 -9.70
CA ASN A 200 11.96 -2.65 -9.29
C ASN A 200 10.94 -1.78 -10.04
N VAL A 201 11.37 -0.75 -10.78
CA VAL A 201 10.47 0.15 -11.53
C VAL A 201 10.46 -0.17 -13.01
N THR A 202 9.36 0.17 -13.68
CA THR A 202 9.22 0.08 -15.12
C THR A 202 10.19 1.03 -15.83
N LEU A 203 10.97 0.53 -16.78
CA LEU A 203 11.85 1.35 -17.61
C LEU A 203 11.18 1.67 -18.94
N ASN A 204 11.07 2.95 -19.26
CA ASN A 204 10.43 3.47 -20.46
C ASN A 204 11.45 4.11 -21.41
N SER A 205 11.05 4.30 -22.66
CA SER A 205 11.83 5.02 -23.68
C SER A 205 13.21 4.42 -23.93
N LEU A 206 13.30 3.08 -23.96
CA LEU A 206 14.55 2.38 -24.28
C LEU A 206 15.09 2.80 -25.65
N SER A 207 16.34 3.25 -25.69
CA SER A 207 17.08 3.54 -26.92
C SER A 207 18.37 2.74 -26.93
N ILE A 208 18.63 2.03 -28.02
CA ILE A 208 19.86 1.24 -28.22
C ILE A 208 20.70 1.88 -29.33
N SER A 209 21.94 2.23 -28.98
CA SER A 209 22.96 2.71 -29.92
C SER A 209 24.09 1.69 -29.96
N ASP A 210 24.50 1.25 -31.15
CA ASP A 210 25.58 0.31 -31.33
C ASP A 210 26.69 0.92 -32.20
N THR A 211 27.94 0.70 -31.78
CA THR A 211 29.13 1.15 -32.51
C THR A 211 30.01 -0.07 -32.78
N LEU A 212 30.23 -0.36 -34.06
CA LEU A 212 31.14 -1.40 -34.49
C LEU A 212 32.46 -0.78 -34.95
N LYS A 213 33.57 -1.33 -34.49
CA LYS A 213 34.93 -0.92 -34.90
C LYS A 213 35.75 -2.17 -35.27
N ASP A 214 36.74 -1.97 -36.15
CA ASP A 214 37.77 -2.97 -36.42
C ASP A 214 38.86 -3.01 -35.34
N GLY A 215 39.83 -3.87 -35.50
CA GLY A 215 41.01 -4.01 -34.61
C GLY A 215 41.95 -2.79 -34.55
N ASN A 216 41.76 -1.80 -35.40
CA ASN A 216 42.53 -0.56 -35.47
C ASN A 216 41.67 0.66 -35.02
N ASP A 217 40.54 0.40 -34.35
CA ASP A 217 39.60 1.44 -33.87
C ASP A 217 38.88 2.22 -35.00
N GLN A 218 38.88 1.73 -36.22
CA GLN A 218 38.16 2.35 -37.33
C GLN A 218 36.67 1.94 -37.28
N LEU A 219 35.80 2.91 -37.52
CA LEU A 219 34.34 2.68 -37.55
C LEU A 219 33.97 1.77 -38.73
N LEU A 220 33.19 0.75 -38.46
CA LEU A 220 32.56 -0.11 -39.43
C LEU A 220 31.05 0.08 -39.44
N SER A 221 30.45 -0.12 -40.60
CA SER A 221 29.00 -0.08 -40.76
C SER A 221 28.41 -1.47 -40.57
N LEU A 222 27.36 -1.57 -39.73
CA LEU A 222 26.53 -2.77 -39.69
C LEU A 222 25.73 -2.90 -40.98
N THR A 223 25.57 -4.13 -41.50
CA THR A 223 24.72 -4.44 -42.66
C THR A 223 23.24 -4.16 -42.34
N SER A 224 22.82 -4.36 -41.08
CA SER A 224 21.53 -3.99 -40.56
C SER A 224 21.66 -3.46 -39.11
N GLY A 225 20.85 -2.50 -38.72
CA GLY A 225 20.85 -1.95 -37.36
C GLY A 225 20.19 -2.88 -36.34
N PRO A 226 20.32 -2.59 -35.06
CA PRO A 226 19.61 -3.35 -34.02
C PRO A 226 18.10 -3.35 -34.27
N THR A 227 17.51 -4.55 -34.34
CA THR A 227 16.05 -4.74 -34.46
C THR A 227 15.57 -5.53 -33.25
N ALA A 228 14.44 -5.10 -32.64
CA ALA A 228 13.84 -5.85 -31.53
C ALA A 228 13.31 -7.20 -32.02
N ILE A 229 13.69 -8.28 -31.34
CA ILE A 229 13.27 -9.64 -31.68
C ILE A 229 12.11 -10.06 -30.78
N THR A 230 12.18 -9.72 -29.47
CA THR A 230 11.14 -10.00 -28.47
C THR A 230 11.13 -8.89 -27.44
N THR A 231 10.01 -8.24 -27.29
CA THR A 231 9.68 -7.32 -26.17
C THR A 231 8.20 -7.45 -25.86
N SER A 232 7.81 -7.24 -24.64
CA SER A 232 6.39 -7.15 -24.24
C SER A 232 5.70 -5.91 -24.83
N ALA A 233 6.48 -4.82 -25.05
CA ALA A 233 6.09 -3.61 -25.76
C ALA A 233 7.34 -2.88 -26.23
N THR A 234 7.27 -2.18 -27.39
CA THR A 234 8.42 -1.46 -27.92
C THR A 234 8.86 -0.33 -26.99
N GLY A 235 10.09 -0.39 -26.50
CA GLY A 235 10.70 0.65 -25.67
C GLY A 235 10.26 0.63 -24.18
N ILE A 236 9.56 -0.42 -23.72
CA ILE A 236 9.17 -0.61 -22.32
C ILE A 236 9.74 -1.95 -21.86
N ILE A 237 10.42 -1.96 -20.70
CA ILE A 237 10.93 -3.18 -20.07
C ILE A 237 10.39 -3.24 -18.65
N GLN A 238 9.49 -4.18 -18.42
CA GLN A 238 8.98 -4.52 -17.08
C GLN A 238 9.97 -5.44 -16.35
N LYS A 239 9.84 -5.51 -15.05
CA LYS A 239 10.60 -6.45 -14.21
C LYS A 239 10.20 -7.90 -14.49
#